data_d163f0dd6afc46172f07364eae4774bd
#
_entry.id   d163f0dd6afc46172f07364eae4774bd
#
_cell.length_a   1.000
_cell.length_b   1.000
_cell.length_c   1.000
_cell.angle_alpha   90.00
_cell.angle_beta   90.00
_cell.angle_gamma   90.00
#
_symmetry.space_group_name_H-M   'P 1'
#
loop_
_entity.id
_entity.type
_entity.pdbx_description
1 polymer ?
#
loop_
_entity_poly.entity_id
_entity_poly.type
_entity_poly.pdbx_seq_one_letter_code
_entity_poly.pdbx_strand_id
1 'polypeptide(L)'
;DKQALLIDIILFTDLRKSGISDDINDTINYSTVCKEIIMLLQKEFATIECIAETLAQQIKQKFNILRIKIKVRKPKALLKKGAQYAAVEIER
;
A
#
# COMPACT_ATOMS: atom_id res chain seq x y z
N ASP A 1 12.94 17.48 -3.00
CA ASP A 1 13.16 16.49 -4.04
C ASP A 1 12.07 15.44 -4.04
N LYS A 2 11.38 15.34 -5.17
CA LYS A 2 10.38 14.30 -5.33
C LYS A 2 11.06 13.01 -5.77
N GLN A 3 10.91 11.98 -4.98
CA GLN A 3 11.42 10.67 -5.30
C GLN A 3 10.27 9.73 -5.64
N ALA A 4 10.48 8.88 -6.63
CA ALA A 4 9.50 7.87 -6.98
C ALA A 4 9.47 6.79 -5.89
N LEU A 5 8.28 6.42 -5.49
CA LEU A 5 8.04 5.27 -4.64
C LEU A 5 7.23 4.25 -5.42
N LEU A 6 7.58 2.99 -5.26
CA LEU A 6 6.80 1.88 -5.80
C LEU A 6 6.15 1.17 -4.63
N ILE A 7 4.83 1.08 -4.67
CA ILE A 7 4.07 0.51 -3.57
C ILE A 7 3.23 -0.65 -4.10
N ASP A 8 3.49 -1.84 -3.56
CA ASP A 8 2.72 -3.04 -3.87
C ASP A 8 1.86 -3.37 -2.66
N ILE A 9 0.58 -3.59 -2.88
CA ILE A 9 -0.37 -3.89 -1.80
C ILE A 9 -1.16 -5.14 -2.16
N ILE A 10 -1.23 -6.06 -1.20
CA ILE A 10 -2.10 -7.24 -1.30
C ILE A 10 -3.10 -7.17 -0.16
N LEU A 11 -4.38 -7.19 -0.51
CA LEU A 11 -5.47 -7.15 0.44
C LEU A 11 -6.08 -8.55 0.55
N PHE A 12 -6.11 -9.08 1.77
CA PHE A 12 -6.72 -10.38 2.05
C PHE A 12 -8.13 -10.15 2.57
N THR A 13 -9.11 -10.51 1.78
CA THR A 13 -10.52 -10.30 2.11
C THR A 13 -11.34 -11.47 1.56
N ASP A 14 -12.59 -11.57 2.00
CA ASP A 14 -13.49 -12.60 1.48
C ASP A 14 -14.04 -12.14 0.13
N LEU A 15 -13.65 -12.83 -0.92
CA LEU A 15 -14.04 -12.50 -2.29
C LEU A 15 -15.19 -13.37 -2.82
N ARG A 16 -15.81 -14.22 -1.98
CA ARG A 16 -16.86 -15.14 -2.43
C ARG A 16 -18.05 -14.40 -3.02
N LYS A 17 -18.51 -13.36 -2.37
CA LYS A 17 -19.69 -12.60 -2.81
C LYS A 17 -19.46 -11.95 -4.17
N SER A 18 -18.35 -11.23 -4.33
CA SER A 18 -18.03 -10.58 -5.59
C SER A 18 -17.69 -11.59 -6.69
N GLY A 19 -17.08 -12.73 -6.32
CA GLY A 19 -16.78 -13.80 -7.27
C GLY A 19 -18.03 -14.45 -7.85
N ILE A 20 -19.15 -14.42 -7.11
CA ILE A 20 -20.43 -14.95 -7.58
C ILE A 20 -21.22 -13.88 -8.31
N SER A 21 -21.33 -12.67 -7.74
CA SER A 21 -22.19 -11.60 -8.26
C SER A 21 -21.58 -10.82 -9.41
N ASP A 22 -20.25 -10.78 -9.48
CA ASP A 22 -19.51 -9.90 -10.40
C ASP A 22 -19.90 -8.42 -10.23
N ASP A 23 -20.29 -8.04 -9.01
CA ASP A 23 -20.70 -6.66 -8.67
C ASP A 23 -19.58 -6.00 -7.87
N ILE A 24 -19.10 -4.86 -8.36
CA ILE A 24 -18.02 -4.12 -7.70
C ILE A 24 -18.40 -3.65 -6.29
N ASN A 25 -19.69 -3.50 -6.01
CA ASN A 25 -20.16 -3.14 -4.67
C ASN A 25 -19.99 -4.26 -3.65
N ASP A 26 -19.75 -5.49 -4.11
CA ASP A 26 -19.53 -6.66 -3.25
C ASP A 26 -18.05 -6.91 -2.97
N THR A 27 -17.18 -6.02 -3.41
CA THR A 27 -15.73 -6.10 -3.20
C THR A 27 -15.18 -4.73 -2.85
N ILE A 28 -13.85 -4.67 -2.71
CA ILE A 28 -13.16 -3.41 -2.45
C ILE A 28 -12.94 -2.69 -3.76
N ASN A 29 -13.31 -1.41 -3.80
CA ASN A 29 -13.07 -0.58 -4.96
C ASN A 29 -11.61 -0.12 -4.98
N TYR A 30 -10.84 -0.63 -5.93
CA TYR A 30 -9.40 -0.33 -6.03
C TYR A 30 -9.13 1.15 -6.25
N SER A 31 -10.00 1.85 -6.98
CA SER A 31 -9.85 3.30 -7.18
C SER A 31 -9.93 4.06 -5.86
N THR A 32 -10.82 3.64 -4.96
CA THR A 32 -10.95 4.26 -3.64
C THR A 32 -9.71 4.01 -2.80
N VAL A 33 -9.15 2.79 -2.87
CA VAL A 33 -7.90 2.46 -2.16
C VAL A 33 -6.76 3.34 -2.68
N CYS A 34 -6.64 3.47 -4.00
CA CYS A 34 -5.59 4.31 -4.61
C CYS A 34 -5.72 5.78 -4.18
N LYS A 35 -6.93 6.31 -4.12
CA LYS A 35 -7.17 7.69 -3.66
C LYS A 35 -6.72 7.87 -2.21
N GLU A 36 -7.01 6.88 -1.37
CA GLU A 36 -6.61 6.92 0.03
C GLU A 36 -5.09 6.92 0.18
N ILE A 37 -4.40 6.08 -0.60
CA ILE A 37 -2.94 6.02 -0.62
C ILE A 37 -2.35 7.37 -1.01
N ILE A 38 -2.86 7.96 -2.10
CA ILE A 38 -2.38 9.26 -2.57
C ILE A 38 -2.56 10.33 -1.50
N MET A 39 -3.72 10.33 -0.84
CA MET A 39 -4.01 11.28 0.24
C MET A 39 -3.05 11.12 1.41
N LEU A 40 -2.81 9.88 1.83
CA LEU A 40 -1.90 9.60 2.95
C LEU A 40 -0.45 9.98 2.62
N LEU A 41 -0.05 9.82 1.36
CA LEU A 41 1.31 10.15 0.93
C LEU A 41 1.56 11.65 0.77
N GLN A 42 0.56 12.51 0.97
CA GLN A 42 0.76 13.96 1.01
C GLN A 42 1.52 14.42 2.26
N LYS A 43 1.55 13.59 3.28
CA LYS A 43 2.32 13.86 4.49
C LYS A 43 3.80 13.60 4.25
N GLU A 44 4.65 14.28 5.00
CA GLU A 44 6.08 14.02 4.97
C GLU A 44 6.42 12.80 5.85
N PHE A 45 7.27 11.94 5.32
CA PHE A 45 7.75 10.75 6.03
C PHE A 45 9.27 10.73 6.01
N ALA A 46 9.87 10.43 7.14
CA ALA A 46 11.32 10.30 7.23
C ALA A 46 11.82 8.94 6.73
N THR A 47 10.98 7.91 6.82
CA THR A 47 11.40 6.54 6.47
C THR A 47 10.32 5.82 5.68
N ILE A 48 10.75 4.86 4.84
CA ILE A 48 9.80 4.00 4.11
C ILE A 48 9.09 3.02 5.05
N GLU A 49 9.70 2.69 6.18
CA GLU A 49 9.07 1.87 7.23
C GLU A 49 7.82 2.55 7.77
N CYS A 50 7.91 3.86 8.02
CA CYS A 50 6.78 4.63 8.51
C CYS A 50 5.68 4.73 7.45
N ILE A 51 6.06 4.89 6.19
CA ILE A 51 5.10 4.87 5.08
C ILE A 51 4.34 3.55 5.06
N ALA A 52 5.07 2.43 5.09
CA ALA A 52 4.45 1.09 5.04
C ALA A 52 3.48 0.88 6.21
N GLU A 53 3.91 1.20 7.43
CA GLU A 53 3.07 1.00 8.62
C GLU A 53 1.83 1.90 8.58
N THR A 54 1.98 3.17 8.20
CA THR A 54 0.87 4.11 8.11
C THR A 54 -0.17 3.65 7.10
N LEU A 55 0.28 3.25 5.90
CA LEU A 55 -0.62 2.74 4.87
C LEU A 55 -1.34 1.48 5.33
N ALA A 56 -0.60 0.55 5.96
CA ALA A 56 -1.20 -0.70 6.43
C ALA A 56 -2.31 -0.45 7.44
N GLN A 57 -2.04 0.38 8.46
CA GLN A 57 -3.01 0.63 9.52
C GLN A 57 -4.22 1.40 9.00
N GLN A 58 -4.01 2.44 8.21
CA GLN A 58 -5.10 3.27 7.72
C GLN A 58 -5.99 2.54 6.72
N ILE A 59 -5.40 1.81 5.79
CA ILE A 59 -6.17 1.05 4.79
C ILE A 59 -6.93 -0.09 5.46
N LYS A 60 -6.27 -0.82 6.35
CA LYS A 60 -6.90 -1.93 7.07
C LYS A 60 -8.13 -1.46 7.85
N GLN A 61 -8.00 -0.33 8.54
CA GLN A 61 -9.08 0.23 9.34
C GLN A 61 -10.21 0.76 8.46
N LYS A 62 -9.89 1.54 7.45
CA LYS A 62 -10.89 2.21 6.61
C LYS A 62 -11.72 1.24 5.79
N PHE A 63 -11.09 0.19 5.27
CA PHE A 63 -11.76 -0.77 4.39
C PHE A 63 -12.12 -2.09 5.10
N ASN A 64 -11.92 -2.14 6.41
CA ASN A 64 -12.24 -3.31 7.23
C ASN A 64 -11.61 -4.60 6.67
N ILE A 65 -10.32 -4.54 6.39
CA ILE A 65 -9.57 -5.64 5.79
C ILE A 65 -8.99 -6.51 6.89
N LEU A 66 -9.09 -7.84 6.73
CA LEU A 66 -8.60 -8.80 7.74
C LEU A 66 -7.08 -8.81 7.81
N ARG A 67 -6.43 -8.73 6.65
CA ARG A 67 -4.98 -8.82 6.57
C ARG A 67 -4.50 -8.05 5.34
N ILE A 68 -3.37 -7.37 5.48
CA ILE A 68 -2.78 -6.58 4.41
C ILE A 68 -1.29 -6.82 4.36
N LYS A 69 -0.75 -6.93 3.15
CA LYS A 69 0.68 -7.01 2.90
C LYS A 69 1.08 -5.82 2.05
N ILE A 70 2.09 -5.08 2.51
CA ILE A 70 2.56 -3.87 1.82
C ILE A 70 4.06 -3.98 1.61
N LYS A 71 4.49 -3.69 0.38
CA LYS A 71 5.89 -3.53 0.04
C LYS A 71 6.11 -2.11 -0.49
N VAL A 72 7.03 -1.37 0.13
CA VAL A 72 7.41 -0.03 -0.31
C VAL A 72 8.84 -0.07 -0.79
N ARG A 73 9.07 0.37 -2.02
CA ARG A 73 10.40 0.43 -2.63
C ARG A 73 10.76 1.87 -2.94
N LYS A 74 12.01 2.21 -2.65
CA LYS A 74 12.59 3.52 -2.94
C LYS A 74 13.79 3.32 -3.87
N PRO A 75 13.57 3.30 -5.20
CA PRO A 75 14.60 2.84 -6.14
C PRO A 75 15.88 3.67 -6.15
N LYS A 76 15.78 4.97 -5.85
CA LYS A 76 16.95 5.87 -5.95
C LYS A 76 17.72 6.03 -4.66
N ALA A 77 17.29 5.43 -3.56
CA ALA A 77 17.85 5.67 -2.23
C ALA A 77 19.31 5.29 -2.10
N LEU A 78 19.74 4.22 -2.78
CA LEU A 78 21.05 3.63 -2.59
C LEU A 78 21.86 3.54 -3.87
N LEU A 79 21.49 4.27 -4.93
CA LEU A 79 22.22 4.24 -6.21
C LEU A 79 23.69 4.63 -6.04
N LYS A 80 23.98 5.63 -5.21
CA LYS A 80 25.34 6.10 -4.96
C LYS A 80 26.16 5.11 -4.16
N LYS A 81 25.54 4.13 -3.53
CA LYS A 81 26.20 3.12 -2.70
C LYS A 81 26.23 1.74 -3.36
N GLY A 82 25.92 1.68 -4.67
CA GLY A 82 25.98 0.44 -5.42
C GLY A 82 24.73 -0.43 -5.35
N ALA A 83 23.73 -0.02 -4.56
CA ALA A 83 22.47 -0.75 -4.51
C ALA A 83 21.45 -0.15 -5.48
N GLN A 84 20.58 -0.96 -6.04
CA GLN A 84 19.57 -0.52 -6.99
C GLN A 84 18.35 0.10 -6.31
N TYR A 85 17.99 -0.37 -5.13
CA TYR A 85 16.82 0.13 -4.40
C TYR A 85 16.88 -0.28 -2.93
N ALA A 86 16.08 0.41 -2.13
CA ALA A 86 15.77 0.01 -0.76
C ALA A 86 14.29 -0.37 -0.69
N ALA A 87 13.96 -1.41 0.05
CA ALA A 87 12.58 -1.87 0.18
C ALA A 87 12.29 -2.36 1.58
N VAL A 88 11.04 -2.20 2.01
CA VAL A 88 10.50 -2.84 3.20
C VAL A 88 9.20 -3.55 2.84
N GLU A 89 8.95 -4.67 3.47
CA GLU A 89 7.71 -5.42 3.29
C GLU A 89 7.18 -5.78 4.65
N ILE A 90 5.91 -5.47 4.89
CA ILE A 90 5.24 -5.78 6.15
C ILE A 90 3.93 -6.48 5.88
N GLU A 91 3.48 -7.26 6.86
CA GLU A 91 2.15 -7.87 6.86
C GLU A 91 1.48 -7.53 8.19
N ARG A 92 0.21 -7.06 8.13
CA ARG A 92 -0.57 -6.66 9.31
C ARG A 92 -1.98 -7.25 9.28
#